data_34b64c188d79dce1cfcf7134fdac29b3
#
_entry.id   34b64c188d79dce1cfcf7134fdac29b3
#
_cell.length_a   1.000
_cell.length_b   1.000
_cell.length_c   1.000
_cell.angle_alpha   90.00
_cell.angle_beta   90.00
_cell.angle_gamma   90.00
#
_symmetry.space_group_name_H-M   'P 1'
#
loop_
_entity.id
_entity.type
_entity.pdbx_description
1 polymer ?
#
loop_
_entity_poly.entity_id
_entity_poly.type
_entity_poly.pdbx_seq_one_letter_code
_entity_poly.pdbx_strand_id
1 'polypeptide(L)'
;MRGADLIREARTRAGLTQDELSELSGRPRSLIARWEQGSVSPSIDNFLEVIEACGYELPLVLVERDTRLDTRLEKNRQLSPERRARRLLTTLEKGDDQDG
;
A
#
# COMPACT_ATOMS: atom_id res chain seq x y z
N MET A 1 6.24 -8.92 4.76
CA MET A 1 5.54 -9.23 3.50
C MET A 1 6.08 -8.35 2.38
N ARG A 2 6.36 -8.93 1.25
CA ARG A 2 6.86 -8.18 0.10
C ARG A 2 5.71 -7.77 -0.81
N GLY A 3 5.92 -6.71 -1.62
CA GLY A 3 4.92 -6.28 -2.58
C GLY A 3 4.51 -7.38 -3.56
N ALA A 4 5.47 -8.21 -3.95
CA ALA A 4 5.19 -9.36 -4.82
C ALA A 4 4.15 -10.29 -4.21
N ASP A 5 4.26 -10.55 -2.92
CA ASP A 5 3.34 -11.43 -2.19
C ASP A 5 1.93 -10.82 -2.13
N LEU A 6 1.85 -9.50 -1.95
CA LEU A 6 0.57 -8.82 -1.90
C LEU A 6 -0.17 -8.86 -3.23
N ILE A 7 0.55 -8.67 -4.33
CA ILE A 7 -0.06 -8.75 -5.66
C ILE A 7 -0.62 -10.14 -5.90
N ARG A 8 0.18 -11.16 -5.62
CA ARG A 8 -0.27 -12.55 -5.79
C ARG A 8 -1.45 -12.86 -4.88
N GLU A 9 -1.37 -12.42 -3.63
CA GLU A 9 -2.46 -12.65 -2.68
C GLU A 9 -3.76 -12.00 -3.14
N ALA A 10 -3.71 -10.75 -3.54
CA ALA A 10 -4.90 -10.04 -4.01
C ALA A 10 -5.48 -10.73 -5.25
N ARG A 11 -4.61 -11.11 -6.18
CA ARG A 11 -5.04 -11.80 -7.40
C ARG A 11 -5.71 -13.13 -7.09
N THR A 12 -5.09 -13.95 -6.27
CA THR A 12 -5.62 -15.27 -5.94
C THR A 12 -6.89 -15.19 -5.11
N ARG A 13 -6.98 -14.24 -4.20
CA ARG A 13 -8.21 -14.00 -3.44
C ARG A 13 -9.36 -13.59 -4.34
N ALA A 14 -9.06 -12.83 -5.38
CA ALA A 14 -10.07 -12.41 -6.34
C ALA A 14 -10.44 -13.52 -7.33
N GLY A 15 -9.72 -14.64 -7.32
CA GLY A 15 -9.96 -15.74 -8.24
C GLY A 15 -9.51 -15.44 -9.66
N LEU A 16 -8.55 -14.55 -9.84
CA LEU A 16 -8.08 -14.11 -11.15
C LEU A 16 -6.82 -14.85 -11.56
N THR A 17 -6.73 -15.15 -12.86
CA THR A 17 -5.47 -15.58 -13.45
C THR A 17 -4.60 -14.36 -13.76
N GLN A 18 -3.33 -14.59 -14.05
CA GLN A 18 -2.45 -13.49 -14.48
C GLN A 18 -2.95 -12.82 -15.76
N ASP A 19 -3.51 -13.61 -16.67
CA ASP A 19 -4.08 -13.08 -17.90
C ASP A 19 -5.28 -12.17 -17.61
N GLU A 20 -6.15 -12.62 -16.72
CA GLU A 20 -7.33 -11.83 -16.35
C GLU A 20 -6.93 -10.53 -15.66
N LEU A 21 -5.95 -10.60 -14.77
CA LEU A 21 -5.45 -9.39 -14.12
C LEU A 21 -4.78 -8.46 -15.13
N SER A 22 -4.07 -9.01 -16.11
CA SER A 22 -3.49 -8.22 -17.18
C SER A 22 -4.55 -7.42 -17.93
N GLU A 23 -5.66 -8.06 -18.25
CA GLU A 23 -6.76 -7.37 -18.94
C GLU A 23 -7.39 -6.28 -18.07
N LEU A 24 -7.64 -6.59 -16.81
CA LEU A 24 -8.28 -5.65 -15.89
C LEU A 24 -7.41 -4.46 -15.57
N SER A 25 -6.12 -4.67 -15.42
CA SER A 25 -5.19 -3.61 -15.00
C SER A 25 -4.58 -2.86 -16.19
N GLY A 26 -4.70 -3.39 -17.39
CA GLY A 26 -4.05 -2.80 -18.55
C GLY A 26 -2.55 -2.98 -18.58
N ARG A 27 -2.01 -3.90 -17.78
CA ARG A 27 -0.58 -4.18 -17.71
C ARG A 27 -0.27 -5.50 -18.42
N PRO A 28 0.89 -5.61 -19.10
CA PRO A 28 1.26 -6.88 -19.74
C PRO A 28 1.37 -8.02 -18.72
N ARG A 29 0.91 -9.20 -19.11
CA ARG A 29 1.00 -10.37 -18.23
C ARG A 29 2.44 -10.67 -17.83
N SER A 30 3.37 -10.51 -18.75
CA SER A 30 4.79 -10.75 -18.46
C SER A 30 5.31 -9.85 -17.35
N LEU A 31 4.82 -8.62 -17.30
CA LEU A 31 5.21 -7.68 -16.26
C LEU A 31 4.61 -8.08 -14.91
N ILE A 32 3.34 -8.48 -14.91
CA ILE A 32 2.68 -8.97 -13.69
C ILE A 32 3.42 -10.18 -13.15
N ALA A 33 3.80 -11.10 -14.01
CA ALA A 33 4.57 -12.28 -13.61
C ALA A 33 5.89 -11.89 -12.97
N ARG A 34 6.60 -10.92 -13.52
CA ARG A 34 7.86 -10.44 -12.97
C ARG A 34 7.67 -9.79 -11.60
N TRP A 35 6.60 -9.03 -11.44
CA TRP A 35 6.26 -8.41 -10.15
C TRP A 35 6.00 -9.48 -9.10
N GLU A 36 5.23 -10.52 -9.46
CA GLU A 36 4.91 -11.60 -8.53
C GLU A 36 6.13 -12.46 -8.18
N GLN A 37 7.08 -12.56 -9.10
CA GLN A 37 8.33 -13.28 -8.85
C GLN A 37 9.33 -12.45 -8.05
N GLY A 38 9.10 -11.15 -7.96
CA GLY A 38 10.03 -10.25 -7.29
C GLY A 38 11.23 -9.86 -8.12
N SER A 39 11.23 -10.19 -9.42
CA SER A 39 12.34 -9.82 -10.33
C SER A 39 12.39 -8.33 -10.59
N VAL A 40 11.23 -7.70 -10.63
CA VAL A 40 11.08 -6.26 -10.85
C VAL A 40 10.07 -5.74 -9.83
N SER A 41 10.33 -4.58 -9.27
CA SER A 41 9.41 -3.95 -8.34
C SER A 41 8.53 -2.94 -9.07
N PRO A 42 7.21 -2.95 -8.86
CA PRO A 42 6.35 -1.94 -9.44
C PRO A 42 6.54 -0.60 -8.74
N SER A 43 6.24 0.49 -9.43
CA SER A 43 6.11 1.78 -8.77
C SER A 43 4.92 1.72 -7.83
N ILE A 44 4.85 2.67 -6.89
CA ILE A 44 3.72 2.73 -5.97
C ILE A 44 2.41 2.88 -6.73
N ASP A 45 2.39 3.73 -7.75
CA ASP A 45 1.18 3.96 -8.53
C ASP A 45 0.75 2.69 -9.25
N ASN A 46 1.68 1.99 -9.89
CA ASN A 46 1.37 0.73 -10.56
C ASN A 46 0.90 -0.32 -9.59
N PHE A 47 1.54 -0.37 -8.42
CA PHE A 47 1.18 -1.31 -7.37
C PHE A 47 -0.27 -1.11 -6.93
N LEU A 48 -0.64 0.15 -6.64
CA LEU A 48 -1.99 0.46 -6.22
C LEU A 48 -3.03 0.16 -7.30
N GLU A 49 -2.72 0.48 -8.55
CA GLU A 49 -3.64 0.21 -9.65
C GLU A 49 -3.91 -1.28 -9.81
N VAL A 50 -2.87 -2.10 -9.68
CA VAL A 50 -3.03 -3.55 -9.78
C VAL A 50 -3.86 -4.10 -8.62
N ILE A 51 -3.61 -3.63 -7.41
CA ILE A 51 -4.38 -4.04 -6.24
C ILE A 51 -5.85 -3.66 -6.41
N GLU A 52 -6.12 -2.46 -6.90
CA GLU A 52 -7.49 -2.00 -7.15
C GLU A 52 -8.17 -2.81 -8.24
N ALA A 53 -7.42 -3.20 -9.27
CA ALA A 53 -7.95 -4.05 -10.34
C ALA A 53 -8.42 -5.41 -9.81
N CYS A 54 -7.81 -5.89 -8.73
CA CYS A 54 -8.24 -7.11 -8.07
C CYS A 54 -9.47 -6.92 -7.20
N GLY A 55 -9.94 -5.68 -7.03
CA GLY A 55 -11.09 -5.38 -6.20
C GLY A 55 -10.74 -5.09 -4.75
N TYR A 56 -9.48 -4.84 -4.46
CA TYR A 56 -9.01 -4.52 -3.12
C TYR A 56 -8.49 -3.10 -3.05
N GLU A 57 -8.49 -2.58 -1.86
CA GLU A 57 -7.95 -1.26 -1.59
C GLU A 57 -6.80 -1.39 -0.61
N LEU A 58 -5.70 -0.70 -0.89
CA LEU A 58 -4.54 -0.69 -0.01
C LEU A 58 -4.37 0.72 0.52
N PRO A 59 -4.84 0.99 1.74
CA PRO A 59 -4.67 2.32 2.32
C PRO A 59 -3.20 2.56 2.66
N LEU A 60 -2.66 3.65 2.12
CA LEU A 60 -1.30 4.07 2.43
C LEU A 60 -1.36 5.21 3.42
N VAL A 61 -0.92 4.95 4.62
CA VAL A 61 -0.93 5.93 5.71
C VAL A 61 0.47 6.04 6.26
N LEU A 62 0.90 7.26 6.53
CA LEU A 62 2.18 7.47 7.19
C LEU A 62 2.00 7.21 8.67
N VAL A 63 2.80 6.26 9.16
CA VAL A 63 2.83 5.92 10.58
C VAL A 63 4.24 6.17 11.09
N GLU A 64 4.36 6.76 12.25
CA GLU A 64 5.66 6.97 12.85
C GLU A 64 6.41 5.66 13.00
N ARG A 65 7.62 5.63 12.45
CA ARG A 65 8.44 4.45 12.57
C ARG A 65 9.06 4.39 13.95
N ASP A 66 8.86 3.27 14.62
CA ASP A 66 9.34 3.05 15.96
C ASP A 66 10.71 2.41 15.94
N THR A 67 11.75 3.24 15.75
CA THR A 67 13.13 2.76 15.67
C THR A 67 13.81 2.71 17.02
N ARG A 68 13.31 3.48 17.99
CA ARG A 68 13.80 3.46 19.37
C ARG A 68 12.64 3.08 20.25
N LEU A 69 12.49 1.80 20.42
CA LEU A 69 11.30 1.23 21.01
C LEU A 69 10.88 1.89 22.32
N ASP A 70 11.81 2.03 23.26
CA ASP A 70 11.47 2.49 24.60
C ASP A 70 11.00 3.94 24.62
N THR A 71 11.79 4.83 24.03
CA THR A 71 11.50 6.26 24.06
C THR A 71 10.24 6.61 23.27
N ARG A 72 10.10 6.02 22.09
CA ARG A 72 8.96 6.32 21.24
C ARG A 72 7.66 5.72 21.76
N LEU A 73 7.73 4.53 22.34
CA LEU A 73 6.56 3.91 22.93
C LEU A 73 6.01 4.76 24.08
N GLU A 74 6.90 5.31 24.90
CA GLU A 74 6.48 6.20 25.98
C GLU A 74 5.79 7.44 25.43
N LYS A 75 6.37 8.07 24.43
CA LYS A 75 5.77 9.24 23.81
C LYS A 75 4.41 8.92 23.20
N ASN A 76 4.30 7.79 22.55
CA ASN A 76 3.04 7.36 21.96
C ASN A 76 1.98 7.07 23.00
N ARG A 77 2.39 6.51 24.14
CA ARG A 77 1.46 6.26 25.24
C ARG A 77 0.92 7.54 25.86
N GLN A 78 1.70 8.62 25.80
CA GLN A 78 1.29 9.92 26.31
C GLN A 78 0.27 10.60 25.41
N LEU A 79 0.22 10.21 24.15
CA LEU A 79 -0.72 10.76 23.19
C LEU A 79 -2.04 9.99 23.24
N SER A 80 -3.14 10.74 23.35
CA SER A 80 -4.46 10.12 23.27
C SER A 80 -4.72 9.62 21.85
N PRO A 81 -5.60 8.62 21.69
CA PRO A 81 -5.98 8.17 20.33
C PRO A 81 -6.51 9.30 19.46
N GLU A 82 -7.22 10.24 20.04
CA GLU A 82 -7.73 11.40 19.31
C GLU A 82 -6.63 12.26 18.74
N ARG A 83 -5.60 12.51 19.51
CA ARG A 83 -4.45 13.29 19.05
C ARG A 83 -3.72 12.60 17.92
N ARG A 84 -3.59 11.28 18.00
CA ARG A 84 -2.98 10.51 16.92
C ARG A 84 -3.77 10.64 15.64
N ALA A 85 -5.07 10.51 15.74
CA ALA A 85 -5.96 10.65 14.59
C ALA A 85 -5.85 12.04 13.98
N ARG A 86 -5.81 13.08 14.81
CA ARG A 86 -5.65 14.45 14.33
C ARG A 86 -4.35 14.65 13.56
N ARG A 87 -3.26 14.09 14.08
CA ARG A 87 -1.96 14.20 13.40
C ARG A 87 -2.01 13.57 12.02
N LEU A 88 -2.63 12.40 11.91
CA LEU A 88 -2.78 11.73 10.63
C LEU A 88 -3.66 12.54 9.67
N LEU A 89 -4.77 13.05 10.14
CA LEU A 89 -5.67 13.86 9.34
C LEU A 89 -4.98 15.13 8.86
N THR A 90 -4.26 15.80 9.74
CA THR A 90 -3.52 17.01 9.38
C THR A 90 -2.49 16.72 8.30
N THR A 91 -1.79 15.61 8.40
CA THR A 91 -0.81 15.21 7.39
C THR A 91 -1.47 14.97 6.05
N LEU A 92 -2.60 14.29 6.04
CA LEU A 92 -3.35 14.02 4.81
C LEU A 92 -3.86 15.32 4.17
N GLU A 93 -4.39 16.22 4.98
CA GLU A 93 -4.87 17.52 4.51
C GLU A 93 -3.75 18.33 3.86
N LYS A 94 -2.59 18.35 4.48
CA LYS A 94 -1.43 19.05 3.92
C LYS A 94 -1.00 18.44 2.59
N GLY A 95 -1.06 17.13 2.48
CA GLY A 95 -0.75 16.46 1.24
C GLY A 95 -1.71 16.87 0.13
N ASP A 96 -2.98 16.93 0.43
CA ASP A 96 -4.00 17.36 -0.53
C ASP A 96 -3.78 18.80 -0.95
N ASP A 97 -3.47 19.67 -0.03
CA ASP A 97 -3.21 21.09 -0.32
C ASP A 97 -2.00 21.25 -1.23
N GLN A 98 -0.99 20.45 -1.07
CA GLN A 98 0.20 20.51 -1.92
C GLN A 98 -0.08 20.03 -3.33
N ASP A 99 -0.95 19.07 -3.47
CA ASP A 99 -1.32 18.54 -4.78
C ASP A 99 -2.29 19.45 -5.52
N GLY A 100 -3.01 20.26 -4.78
CA GLY A 100 -3.88 21.25 -5.36
C GLY A 100 -3.08 22.44 -5.81
#